data_519273d698fdcd31af9471a96a398796
#
_entry.id   519273d698fdcd31af9471a96a398796
#
_cell.length_a   1.000
_cell.length_b   1.000
_cell.length_c   1.000
_cell.angle_alpha   90.00
_cell.angle_beta   90.00
_cell.angle_gamma   90.00
#
_symmetry.space_group_name_H-M   'P 1'
#
loop_
_entity.id
_entity.type
_entity.pdbx_description
1 polymer ?
#
loop_
_entity_poly.entity_id
_entity_poly.type
_entity_poly.pdbx_seq_one_letter_code
_entity_poly.pdbx_strand_id
1 'polypeptide(L)'
;MFVVSPVAGMVHSITLEIVLVVLMPYAGMIPMPTIAAILFMVAYNMCQWRTFKRLVQTAPKSDIAVLVITFVLTVVFDLVVAIEVGMILACLLFIKRMSDETQVKGWTYIDDDSKEINRHLRELPREIRVYEITGPLFFGAADAIEKILFKDFTKCLILRMRSVPALDITAMNALDELADKCLENNITLIFSHVSEQPMRVMEKTGFIRKIGKENFCKNIAAALKRAESLLEK
;
A
#
# COMPACT_ATOMS: atom_id res chain seq x y z
N MET A 1 4.53 -12.59 32.68
CA MET A 1 5.22 -11.30 32.81
C MET A 1 6.70 -11.57 32.59
N PHE A 2 7.18 -11.46 31.34
CA PHE A 2 8.60 -11.65 31.03
C PHE A 2 9.33 -10.36 31.38
N VAL A 3 10.23 -10.42 32.36
CA VAL A 3 11.12 -9.30 32.68
C VAL A 3 12.13 -9.18 31.54
N VAL A 4 11.88 -8.27 30.62
CA VAL A 4 12.79 -7.93 29.53
C VAL A 4 13.82 -6.93 30.07
N SER A 5 14.78 -7.44 30.86
CA SER A 5 15.92 -6.67 31.28
C SER A 5 17.14 -7.04 30.43
N PRO A 6 17.92 -6.08 29.93
CA PRO A 6 19.18 -6.37 29.23
C PRO A 6 20.12 -7.25 30.05
N VAL A 7 20.09 -7.08 31.36
CA VAL A 7 20.88 -7.90 32.31
C VAL A 7 20.46 -9.38 32.27
N ALA A 8 19.17 -9.67 32.12
CA ALA A 8 18.68 -11.05 32.01
C ALA A 8 19.23 -11.76 30.77
N GLY A 9 19.35 -11.04 29.64
CA GLY A 9 19.97 -11.55 28.42
C GLY A 9 21.44 -11.84 28.59
N MET A 10 22.19 -10.97 29.25
CA MET A 10 23.62 -11.17 29.54
C MET A 10 23.84 -12.37 30.47
N VAL A 11 23.05 -12.47 31.54
CA VAL A 11 23.13 -13.62 32.47
C VAL A 11 22.82 -14.94 31.74
N HIS A 12 21.80 -14.94 30.87
CA HIS A 12 21.44 -16.10 30.07
C HIS A 12 22.56 -16.52 29.13
N SER A 13 23.19 -15.57 28.43
CA SER A 13 24.32 -15.88 27.52
C SER A 13 25.54 -16.46 28.28
N ILE A 14 25.92 -15.85 29.40
CA ILE A 14 27.02 -16.33 30.24
C ILE A 14 26.71 -17.71 30.78
N THR A 15 25.48 -17.96 31.24
CA THR A 15 25.05 -19.27 31.75
C THR A 15 25.17 -20.35 30.68
N LEU A 16 24.69 -20.03 29.44
CA LEU A 16 24.80 -20.98 28.31
C LEU A 16 26.25 -21.26 27.93
N GLU A 17 27.12 -20.25 27.96
CA GLU A 17 28.55 -20.44 27.68
C GLU A 17 29.22 -21.32 28.70
N ILE A 18 28.97 -21.12 30.01
CA ILE A 18 29.46 -21.97 31.08
C ILE A 18 28.95 -23.42 30.94
N VAL A 19 27.65 -23.57 30.66
CA VAL A 19 27.05 -24.90 30.41
C VAL A 19 27.70 -25.58 29.23
N LEU A 20 27.96 -24.88 28.15
CA LEU A 20 28.59 -25.43 26.95
C LEU A 20 30.02 -25.89 27.22
N VAL A 21 30.83 -25.08 27.91
CA VAL A 21 32.24 -25.43 28.20
C VAL A 21 32.34 -26.59 29.21
N VAL A 22 31.53 -26.58 30.27
CA VAL A 22 31.62 -27.56 31.36
C VAL A 22 30.91 -28.88 31.02
N LEU A 23 29.74 -28.82 30.36
CA LEU A 23 28.91 -29.99 30.09
C LEU A 23 29.13 -30.61 28.70
N MET A 24 29.88 -29.99 27.79
CA MET A 24 30.14 -30.51 26.46
C MET A 24 30.68 -31.97 26.47
N PRO A 25 31.63 -32.36 27.33
CA PRO A 25 32.09 -33.74 27.39
C PRO A 25 30.99 -34.75 27.73
N TYR A 26 30.03 -34.33 28.58
CA TYR A 26 28.91 -35.19 28.99
C TYR A 26 27.78 -35.20 27.93
N ALA A 27 27.68 -34.20 27.11
CA ALA A 27 26.70 -34.15 26.03
C ALA A 27 26.93 -35.26 24.99
N GLY A 28 28.19 -35.68 24.78
CA GLY A 28 28.54 -36.82 23.92
C GLY A 28 28.05 -38.17 24.44
N MET A 29 27.68 -38.28 25.71
CA MET A 29 27.11 -39.48 26.30
C MET A 29 25.60 -39.64 26.11
N ILE A 30 24.92 -38.59 25.61
CA ILE A 30 23.47 -38.61 25.40
C ILE A 30 23.18 -39.53 24.18
N PRO A 31 22.35 -40.58 24.34
CA PRO A 31 21.96 -41.43 23.23
C PRO A 31 21.23 -40.66 22.14
N MET A 32 21.57 -40.86 20.87
CA MET A 32 20.92 -40.22 19.71
C MET A 32 19.38 -40.30 19.72
N PRO A 33 18.76 -41.43 20.12
CA PRO A 33 17.31 -41.52 20.23
C PRO A 33 16.70 -40.52 21.21
N THR A 34 17.40 -40.19 22.31
CA THR A 34 16.93 -39.20 23.29
C THR A 34 16.89 -37.80 22.69
N ILE A 35 17.94 -37.41 21.96
CA ILE A 35 18.03 -36.14 21.26
C ILE A 35 16.91 -36.05 20.21
N ALA A 36 16.71 -37.11 19.43
CA ALA A 36 15.63 -37.18 18.43
C ALA A 36 14.24 -37.02 19.06
N ALA A 37 13.99 -37.68 20.21
CA ALA A 37 12.72 -37.56 20.92
C ALA A 37 12.46 -36.13 21.42
N ILE A 38 13.48 -35.45 21.97
CA ILE A 38 13.39 -34.06 22.42
C ILE A 38 13.10 -33.15 21.24
N LEU A 39 13.83 -33.28 20.13
CA LEU A 39 13.63 -32.49 18.93
C LEU A 39 12.20 -32.66 18.35
N PHE A 40 11.71 -33.91 18.37
CA PHE A 40 10.35 -34.19 17.92
C PHE A 40 9.28 -33.51 18.78
N MET A 41 9.43 -33.53 20.10
CA MET A 41 8.55 -32.84 21.05
C MET A 41 8.59 -31.33 20.88
N VAL A 42 9.79 -30.78 20.67
CA VAL A 42 9.97 -29.34 20.41
C VAL A 42 9.29 -28.96 19.09
N ALA A 43 9.51 -29.71 18.02
CA ALA A 43 8.89 -29.49 16.72
C ALA A 43 7.36 -29.53 16.81
N TYR A 44 6.79 -30.50 17.52
CA TYR A 44 5.36 -30.61 17.74
C TYR A 44 4.79 -29.40 18.49
N ASN A 45 5.46 -28.94 19.55
CA ASN A 45 5.03 -27.78 20.33
C ASN A 45 5.16 -26.47 19.55
N MET A 46 6.17 -26.34 18.68
CA MET A 46 6.38 -25.15 17.83
C MET A 46 5.48 -25.13 16.60
N CYS A 47 4.97 -26.27 16.15
CA CYS A 47 4.18 -26.37 14.92
C CYS A 47 2.88 -25.55 14.94
N GLN A 48 2.35 -25.22 16.12
CA GLN A 48 1.13 -24.43 16.29
C GLN A 48 -0.01 -24.81 15.33
N TRP A 49 -0.28 -26.10 15.18
CA TRP A 49 -1.23 -26.67 14.22
C TRP A 49 -2.59 -25.94 14.17
N ARG A 50 -3.10 -25.49 15.32
CA ARG A 50 -4.36 -24.75 15.38
C ARG A 50 -4.30 -23.40 14.69
N THR A 51 -3.19 -22.69 14.85
CA THR A 51 -2.93 -21.40 14.19
C THR A 51 -2.78 -21.59 12.69
N PHE A 52 -2.03 -22.60 12.26
CA PHE A 52 -1.85 -22.97 10.86
C PHE A 52 -3.20 -23.26 10.19
N LYS A 53 -4.05 -24.12 10.80
CA LYS A 53 -5.37 -24.43 10.26
C LYS A 53 -6.25 -23.19 10.12
N ARG A 54 -6.26 -22.30 11.12
CA ARG A 54 -7.01 -21.03 11.07
C ARG A 54 -6.48 -20.13 9.96
N LEU A 55 -5.16 -20.03 9.80
CA LEU A 55 -4.53 -19.21 8.76
C LEU A 55 -4.95 -19.68 7.37
N VAL A 56 -4.88 -20.97 7.08
CA VAL A 56 -5.26 -21.55 5.80
C VAL A 56 -6.78 -21.33 5.49
N GLN A 57 -7.61 -21.26 6.52
CA GLN A 57 -9.05 -21.02 6.34
C GLN A 57 -9.43 -19.54 6.15
N THR A 58 -8.60 -18.61 6.69
CA THR A 58 -8.94 -17.18 6.75
C THR A 58 -8.11 -16.34 5.79
N ALA A 59 -6.89 -16.76 5.45
CA ALA A 59 -5.98 -16.00 4.62
C ALA A 59 -6.40 -15.99 3.14
N PRO A 60 -6.08 -14.92 2.40
CA PRO A 60 -6.23 -14.87 0.94
C PRO A 60 -5.44 -15.99 0.26
N LYS A 61 -5.93 -16.45 -0.90
CA LYS A 61 -5.29 -17.53 -1.66
C LYS A 61 -3.82 -17.26 -2.01
N SER A 62 -3.47 -16.00 -2.24
CA SER A 62 -2.10 -15.57 -2.51
C SER A 62 -1.16 -15.83 -1.32
N ASP A 63 -1.61 -15.53 -0.11
CA ASP A 63 -0.81 -15.71 1.11
C ASP A 63 -0.63 -17.20 1.44
N ILE A 64 -1.69 -18.00 1.18
CA ILE A 64 -1.62 -19.46 1.30
C ILE A 64 -0.60 -20.04 0.31
N ALA A 65 -0.57 -19.53 -0.93
CA ALA A 65 0.41 -19.97 -1.93
C ALA A 65 1.86 -19.69 -1.46
N VAL A 66 2.13 -18.49 -0.95
CA VAL A 66 3.47 -18.15 -0.39
C VAL A 66 3.81 -19.09 0.77
N LEU A 67 2.88 -19.33 1.69
CA LEU A 67 3.08 -20.21 2.83
C LEU A 67 3.44 -21.63 2.39
N VAL A 68 2.73 -22.19 1.40
CA VAL A 68 2.98 -23.54 0.89
C VAL A 68 4.33 -23.59 0.16
N ILE A 69 4.63 -22.60 -0.70
CA ILE A 69 5.91 -22.53 -1.41
C ILE A 69 7.08 -22.44 -0.42
N THR A 70 6.99 -21.54 0.56
CA THR A 70 8.03 -21.37 1.58
C THR A 70 8.23 -22.67 2.39
N PHE A 71 7.13 -23.34 2.77
CA PHE A 71 7.20 -24.63 3.46
C PHE A 71 7.89 -25.70 2.62
N VAL A 72 7.51 -25.84 1.35
CA VAL A 72 8.15 -26.83 0.45
C VAL A 72 9.63 -26.52 0.27
N LEU A 73 9.99 -25.25 0.08
CA LEU A 73 11.39 -24.83 -0.04
C LEU A 73 12.20 -25.15 1.23
N THR A 74 11.62 -24.94 2.41
CA THR A 74 12.27 -25.27 3.68
C THR A 74 12.56 -26.77 3.81
N VAL A 75 11.66 -27.61 3.29
CA VAL A 75 11.82 -29.09 3.37
C VAL A 75 12.79 -29.62 2.31
N VAL A 76 12.78 -29.04 1.10
CA VAL A 76 13.56 -29.54 -0.04
C VAL A 76 14.98 -28.98 -0.08
N PHE A 77 15.16 -27.72 0.27
CA PHE A 77 16.46 -27.03 0.25
C PHE A 77 16.96 -26.79 1.68
N ASP A 78 16.80 -25.58 2.16
CA ASP A 78 17.10 -25.21 3.53
C ASP A 78 16.28 -23.99 3.97
N LEU A 79 16.41 -23.64 5.26
CA LEU A 79 15.68 -22.54 5.88
C LEU A 79 16.07 -21.16 5.26
N VAL A 80 17.34 -20.99 4.89
CA VAL A 80 17.86 -19.69 4.39
C VAL A 80 17.24 -19.39 3.05
N VAL A 81 17.31 -20.34 2.10
CA VAL A 81 16.71 -20.22 0.76
C VAL A 81 15.20 -20.00 0.86
N ALA A 82 14.53 -20.71 1.76
CA ALA A 82 13.09 -20.57 1.96
C ALA A 82 12.70 -19.16 2.44
N ILE A 83 13.48 -18.58 3.37
CA ILE A 83 13.24 -17.22 3.87
C ILE A 83 13.49 -16.20 2.77
N GLU A 84 14.58 -16.30 2.01
CA GLU A 84 14.90 -15.37 0.92
C GLU A 84 13.80 -15.35 -0.15
N VAL A 85 13.45 -16.51 -0.69
CA VAL A 85 12.40 -16.63 -1.72
C VAL A 85 11.03 -16.25 -1.16
N GLY A 86 10.71 -16.68 0.06
CA GLY A 86 9.44 -16.35 0.71
C GLY A 86 9.28 -14.85 0.93
N MET A 87 10.34 -14.16 1.34
CA MET A 87 10.35 -12.70 1.52
C MET A 87 10.15 -11.97 0.20
N ILE A 88 10.85 -12.37 -0.86
CA ILE A 88 10.70 -11.78 -2.19
C ILE A 88 9.26 -11.94 -2.68
N LEU A 89 8.70 -13.15 -2.59
CA LEU A 89 7.31 -13.41 -2.99
C LEU A 89 6.31 -12.59 -2.18
N ALA A 90 6.50 -12.51 -0.86
CA ALA A 90 5.64 -11.71 0.01
C ALA A 90 5.70 -10.22 -0.34
N CYS A 91 6.88 -9.67 -0.62
CA CYS A 91 7.05 -8.29 -1.07
C CYS A 91 6.34 -8.03 -2.41
N LEU A 92 6.51 -8.92 -3.39
CA LEU A 92 5.85 -8.78 -4.70
C LEU A 92 4.32 -8.81 -4.58
N LEU A 93 3.78 -9.72 -3.76
CA LEU A 93 2.34 -9.80 -3.53
C LEU A 93 1.81 -8.59 -2.75
N PHE A 94 2.59 -8.07 -1.80
CA PHE A 94 2.25 -6.84 -1.08
C PHE A 94 2.17 -5.64 -2.03
N ILE A 95 3.17 -5.49 -2.92
CA ILE A 95 3.20 -4.44 -3.94
C ILE A 95 1.97 -4.54 -4.86
N LYS A 96 1.65 -5.75 -5.34
CA LYS A 96 0.46 -5.98 -6.16
C LYS A 96 -0.81 -5.60 -5.43
N ARG A 97 -0.98 -6.03 -4.18
CA ARG A 97 -2.17 -5.71 -3.37
C ARG A 97 -2.33 -4.20 -3.14
N MET A 98 -1.22 -3.50 -2.88
CA MET A 98 -1.25 -2.02 -2.75
C MET A 98 -1.67 -1.34 -4.04
N SER A 99 -1.25 -1.88 -5.20
CA SER A 99 -1.68 -1.38 -6.51
C SER A 99 -3.19 -1.62 -6.75
N ASP A 100 -3.70 -2.80 -6.39
CA ASP A 100 -5.11 -3.17 -6.56
C ASP A 100 -6.07 -2.34 -5.67
N GLU A 101 -5.57 -1.80 -4.54
CA GLU A 101 -6.34 -0.90 -3.65
C GLU A 101 -6.52 0.52 -4.23
N THR A 102 -5.71 0.90 -5.23
CA THR A 102 -5.84 2.19 -5.87
C THR A 102 -7.05 2.20 -6.81
N GLN A 103 -7.99 3.09 -6.54
CA GLN A 103 -9.22 3.21 -7.33
C GLN A 103 -9.40 4.66 -7.78
N VAL A 104 -9.72 4.83 -9.06
CA VAL A 104 -10.18 6.10 -9.63
C VAL A 104 -11.67 5.95 -9.91
N LYS A 105 -12.49 6.68 -9.17
CA LYS A 105 -13.95 6.64 -9.33
C LYS A 105 -14.44 7.98 -9.86
N GLY A 106 -15.16 7.94 -10.98
CA GLY A 106 -15.93 9.09 -11.43
C GLY A 106 -17.08 9.38 -10.45
N TRP A 107 -17.22 10.63 -10.07
CA TRP A 107 -18.24 11.04 -9.13
C TRP A 107 -19.59 11.08 -9.81
N THR A 108 -20.40 10.03 -9.59
CA THR A 108 -21.81 10.05 -9.90
C THR A 108 -22.66 10.16 -8.62
N TYR A 109 -22.15 9.63 -7.51
CA TYR A 109 -22.73 9.72 -6.16
C TYR A 109 -21.64 9.29 -5.16
N ILE A 110 -21.24 10.13 -4.22
CA ILE A 110 -20.39 9.76 -3.10
C ILE A 110 -21.17 9.97 -1.80
N ASP A 111 -21.18 8.92 -0.97
CA ASP A 111 -21.51 8.94 0.45
C ASP A 111 -20.45 9.78 1.19
N ASP A 112 -20.54 11.09 1.11
CA ASP A 112 -19.85 11.96 2.04
C ASP A 112 -20.89 12.51 3.02
N ASP A 113 -20.63 12.43 4.31
CA ASP A 113 -21.55 12.78 5.43
C ASP A 113 -22.04 14.24 5.41
N SER A 114 -21.59 15.06 4.48
CA SER A 114 -22.03 16.43 4.31
C SER A 114 -23.17 16.53 3.29
N LYS A 115 -24.39 16.54 3.78
CA LYS A 115 -25.62 16.72 2.98
C LYS A 115 -25.62 17.98 2.08
N GLU A 116 -24.86 19.01 2.44
CA GLU A 116 -24.75 20.23 1.64
C GLU A 116 -23.90 20.06 0.38
N ILE A 117 -22.76 19.35 0.49
CA ILE A 117 -21.88 19.09 -0.66
C ILE A 117 -22.59 18.20 -1.68
N ASN A 118 -23.34 17.18 -1.20
CA ASN A 118 -24.12 16.30 -2.07
C ASN A 118 -25.23 17.03 -2.85
N ARG A 119 -25.78 18.12 -2.31
CA ARG A 119 -26.80 18.91 -3.01
C ARG A 119 -26.19 19.73 -4.15
N HIS A 120 -25.04 20.39 -3.94
CA HIS A 120 -24.32 21.14 -4.98
C HIS A 120 -23.81 20.23 -6.11
N LEU A 121 -23.45 19.00 -5.82
CA LEU A 121 -22.96 18.05 -6.80
C LEU A 121 -24.05 17.46 -7.72
N ARG A 122 -25.31 17.48 -7.28
CA ARG A 122 -26.46 17.06 -8.12
C ARG A 122 -26.79 18.07 -9.22
N GLU A 123 -26.36 19.31 -9.06
CA GLU A 123 -26.66 20.44 -9.96
C GLU A 123 -25.44 20.86 -10.79
N LEU A 124 -24.34 20.07 -10.78
CA LEU A 124 -23.13 20.42 -11.53
C LEU A 124 -23.40 20.47 -13.05
N PRO A 125 -22.93 21.52 -13.72
CA PRO A 125 -22.94 21.59 -15.17
C PRO A 125 -22.25 20.37 -15.79
N ARG A 126 -22.76 19.90 -16.94
CA ARG A 126 -22.22 18.73 -17.64
C ARG A 126 -20.78 18.92 -18.09
N GLU A 127 -20.32 20.14 -18.16
CA GLU A 127 -18.98 20.58 -18.52
C GLU A 127 -17.94 20.32 -17.40
N ILE A 128 -18.37 20.09 -16.15
CA ILE A 128 -17.49 19.80 -15.02
C ILE A 128 -17.52 18.29 -14.73
N ARG A 129 -16.34 17.67 -14.72
CA ARG A 129 -16.16 16.28 -14.30
C ARG A 129 -15.36 16.23 -13.04
N VAL A 130 -15.79 15.39 -12.10
CA VAL A 130 -15.09 15.16 -10.83
C VAL A 130 -14.71 13.69 -10.73
N TYR A 131 -13.46 13.43 -10.46
CA TYR A 131 -12.95 12.10 -10.15
C TYR A 131 -12.31 12.10 -8.77
N GLU A 132 -12.60 11.09 -7.98
CA GLU A 132 -11.93 10.85 -6.73
C GLU A 132 -10.92 9.73 -6.90
N ILE A 133 -9.70 10.01 -6.44
CA ILE A 133 -8.61 9.04 -6.41
C ILE A 133 -8.44 8.60 -4.96
N THR A 134 -8.51 7.29 -4.75
CA THR A 134 -8.38 6.68 -3.44
C THR A 134 -7.23 5.69 -3.44
N GLY A 135 -6.41 5.69 -2.38
CA GLY A 135 -5.26 4.82 -2.23
C GLY A 135 -3.95 5.45 -2.67
N PRO A 136 -2.82 4.79 -2.41
CA PRO A 136 -1.50 5.29 -2.75
C PRO A 136 -1.27 5.21 -4.27
N LEU A 137 -0.81 6.30 -4.86
CA LEU A 137 -0.49 6.39 -6.28
C LEU A 137 0.94 5.92 -6.54
N PHE A 138 1.09 4.63 -6.82
CA PHE A 138 2.34 4.01 -7.23
C PHE A 138 2.25 3.52 -8.69
N PHE A 139 3.29 2.87 -9.19
CA PHE A 139 3.41 2.41 -10.58
C PHE A 139 2.15 1.72 -11.16
N GLY A 140 1.39 0.97 -10.35
CA GLY A 140 0.14 0.33 -10.80
C GLY A 140 -1.07 1.27 -10.90
N ALA A 141 -0.95 2.52 -10.41
CA ALA A 141 -2.00 3.52 -10.50
C ALA A 141 -2.03 4.25 -11.86
N ALA A 142 -0.98 4.14 -12.66
CA ALA A 142 -0.91 4.75 -14.00
C ALA A 142 -2.09 4.30 -14.87
N ASP A 143 -2.36 3.00 -14.95
CA ASP A 143 -3.50 2.44 -15.68
C ASP A 143 -4.86 2.96 -15.21
N ALA A 144 -4.98 3.31 -13.92
CA ALA A 144 -6.21 3.86 -13.37
C ALA A 144 -6.41 5.33 -13.75
N ILE A 145 -5.31 6.09 -13.83
CA ILE A 145 -5.32 7.50 -14.27
C ILE A 145 -5.61 7.58 -15.78
N GLU A 146 -5.03 6.69 -16.59
CA GLU A 146 -5.28 6.62 -18.04
C GLU A 146 -6.74 6.32 -18.39
N LYS A 147 -7.47 5.64 -17.52
CA LYS A 147 -8.90 5.35 -17.67
C LYS A 147 -9.81 6.54 -17.40
N ILE A 148 -9.26 7.68 -17.01
CA ILE A 148 -10.03 8.92 -16.88
C ILE A 148 -10.47 9.37 -18.26
N LEU A 149 -11.77 9.23 -18.55
CA LEU A 149 -12.35 9.60 -19.83
C LEU A 149 -12.98 10.99 -19.74
N PHE A 150 -12.63 11.83 -20.68
CA PHE A 150 -13.38 13.09 -20.91
C PHE A 150 -14.40 12.86 -22.03
N LYS A 151 -15.49 13.60 -21.97
CA LYS A 151 -16.45 13.72 -23.08
C LYS A 151 -16.20 15.03 -23.81
N ASP A 152 -16.60 15.11 -25.07
CA ASP A 152 -16.36 16.25 -25.95
C ASP A 152 -16.83 17.60 -25.39
N PHE A 153 -17.74 17.59 -24.42
CA PHE A 153 -18.26 18.79 -23.76
C PHE A 153 -17.59 19.11 -22.41
N THR A 154 -16.56 18.35 -21.99
CA THR A 154 -15.87 18.61 -20.72
C THR A 154 -14.95 19.81 -20.84
N LYS A 155 -15.12 20.82 -20.00
CA LYS A 155 -14.27 22.02 -19.91
C LYS A 155 -13.39 22.03 -18.68
N CYS A 156 -13.85 21.41 -17.58
CA CYS A 156 -13.13 21.35 -16.33
C CYS A 156 -13.09 19.92 -15.80
N LEU A 157 -11.90 19.48 -15.39
CA LEU A 157 -11.65 18.19 -14.76
C LEU A 157 -11.13 18.42 -13.33
N ILE A 158 -11.88 17.99 -12.33
CA ILE A 158 -11.47 18.09 -10.92
C ILE A 158 -11.01 16.72 -10.45
N LEU A 159 -9.76 16.65 -9.96
CA LEU A 159 -9.21 15.46 -9.31
C LEU A 159 -9.18 15.67 -7.79
N ARG A 160 -9.99 14.91 -7.07
CA ARG A 160 -10.00 14.89 -5.60
C ARG A 160 -8.99 13.87 -5.11
N MET A 161 -7.97 14.35 -4.36
CA MET A 161 -6.86 13.55 -3.87
C MET A 161 -6.81 13.43 -2.34
N ARG A 162 -7.96 13.60 -1.66
CA ARG A 162 -8.05 13.54 -0.19
C ARG A 162 -7.52 12.23 0.39
N SER A 163 -7.80 11.12 -0.28
CA SER A 163 -7.46 9.77 0.15
C SER A 163 -6.19 9.23 -0.50
N VAL A 164 -5.33 10.13 -1.02
CA VAL A 164 -4.03 9.79 -1.61
C VAL A 164 -2.93 10.13 -0.61
N PRO A 165 -2.39 9.14 0.12
CA PRO A 165 -1.34 9.37 1.13
C PRO A 165 0.04 9.54 0.52
N ALA A 166 0.30 8.92 -0.64
CA ALA A 166 1.60 8.91 -1.28
C ALA A 166 1.48 8.90 -2.81
N LEU A 167 2.46 9.54 -3.46
CA LEU A 167 2.61 9.64 -4.91
C LEU A 167 4.06 9.34 -5.27
N ASP A 168 4.31 8.40 -6.19
CA ASP A 168 5.62 8.13 -6.74
C ASP A 168 5.85 8.85 -8.08
N ILE A 169 7.05 8.71 -8.62
CA ILE A 169 7.43 9.37 -9.87
C ILE A 169 6.69 8.77 -11.09
N THR A 170 6.36 7.48 -11.06
CA THR A 170 5.66 6.82 -12.16
C THR A 170 4.22 7.33 -12.27
N ALA A 171 3.51 7.40 -11.14
CA ALA A 171 2.18 7.98 -11.09
C ALA A 171 2.19 9.50 -11.35
N MET A 172 3.27 10.19 -10.99
CA MET A 172 3.46 11.60 -11.35
C MET A 172 3.54 11.80 -12.86
N ASN A 173 4.28 10.94 -13.56
CA ASN A 173 4.34 10.96 -15.02
C ASN A 173 2.98 10.73 -15.68
N ALA A 174 2.19 9.78 -15.15
CA ALA A 174 0.83 9.56 -15.64
C ALA A 174 -0.10 10.77 -15.41
N LEU A 175 0.07 11.49 -14.28
CA LEU A 175 -0.64 12.75 -14.05
C LEU A 175 -0.16 13.86 -15.00
N ASP A 176 1.10 13.88 -15.36
CA ASP A 176 1.67 14.85 -16.30
C ASP A 176 1.15 14.61 -17.72
N GLU A 177 1.07 13.35 -18.16
CA GLU A 177 0.44 12.96 -19.43
C GLU A 177 -1.06 13.29 -19.46
N LEU A 178 -1.76 13.06 -18.34
CA LEU A 178 -3.16 13.47 -18.22
C LEU A 178 -3.30 14.98 -18.35
N ALA A 179 -2.39 15.76 -17.75
CA ALA A 179 -2.38 17.21 -17.86
C ALA A 179 -2.15 17.68 -19.30
N ASP A 180 -1.25 17.04 -20.03
CA ASP A 180 -1.02 17.34 -21.45
C ASP A 180 -2.27 17.05 -22.29
N LYS A 181 -2.89 15.87 -22.10
CA LYS A 181 -4.16 15.53 -22.74
C LYS A 181 -5.28 16.55 -22.42
N CYS A 182 -5.33 17.05 -21.18
CA CYS A 182 -6.27 18.09 -20.80
C CYS A 182 -5.99 19.41 -21.53
N LEU A 183 -4.73 19.83 -21.62
CA LEU A 183 -4.32 21.05 -22.33
C LEU A 183 -4.63 20.97 -23.82
N GLU A 184 -4.34 19.85 -24.49
CA GLU A 184 -4.66 19.61 -25.90
C GLU A 184 -6.16 19.72 -26.21
N ASN A 185 -7.01 19.31 -25.26
CA ASN A 185 -8.47 19.35 -25.38
C ASN A 185 -9.10 20.63 -24.79
N ASN A 186 -8.31 21.63 -24.41
CA ASN A 186 -8.76 22.85 -23.75
C ASN A 186 -9.54 22.58 -22.45
N ILE A 187 -9.18 21.56 -21.70
CA ILE A 187 -9.78 21.18 -20.41
C ILE A 187 -8.90 21.73 -19.29
N THR A 188 -9.48 22.51 -18.38
CA THR A 188 -8.76 22.97 -17.19
C THR A 188 -8.74 21.88 -16.13
N LEU A 189 -7.52 21.47 -15.73
CA LEU A 189 -7.30 20.48 -14.68
C LEU A 189 -7.19 21.17 -13.31
N ILE A 190 -8.01 20.74 -12.35
CA ILE A 190 -8.08 21.31 -10.99
C ILE A 190 -7.85 20.18 -9.98
N PHE A 191 -7.02 20.45 -8.99
CA PHE A 191 -6.73 19.50 -7.89
C PHE A 191 -7.39 19.96 -6.59
N SER A 192 -7.96 19.02 -5.85
CA SER A 192 -8.59 19.26 -4.56
C SER A 192 -8.05 18.35 -3.48
N HIS A 193 -7.79 18.88 -2.29
CA HIS A 193 -7.31 18.12 -1.12
C HIS A 193 -6.02 17.33 -1.38
N VAL A 194 -5.03 17.91 -2.02
CA VAL A 194 -3.73 17.25 -2.20
C VAL A 194 -3.00 17.18 -0.86
N SER A 195 -2.63 15.98 -0.43
CA SER A 195 -1.90 15.73 0.81
C SER A 195 -0.45 16.25 0.72
N GLU A 196 0.24 16.38 1.85
CA GLU A 196 1.57 16.99 1.93
C GLU A 196 2.63 16.29 1.09
N GLN A 197 2.66 14.94 1.11
CA GLN A 197 3.66 14.17 0.35
C GLN A 197 3.45 14.28 -1.16
N PRO A 198 2.24 14.05 -1.74
CA PRO A 198 1.98 14.32 -3.15
C PRO A 198 2.28 15.75 -3.57
N MET A 199 1.92 16.74 -2.74
CA MET A 199 2.19 18.15 -3.03
C MET A 199 3.70 18.42 -3.16
N ARG A 200 4.53 17.86 -2.28
CA ARG A 200 5.99 17.98 -2.37
C ARG A 200 6.57 17.35 -3.65
N VAL A 201 6.00 16.23 -4.10
CA VAL A 201 6.44 15.60 -5.35
C VAL A 201 6.07 16.47 -6.55
N MET A 202 4.82 16.95 -6.62
CA MET A 202 4.33 17.84 -7.67
C MET A 202 5.11 19.17 -7.73
N GLU A 203 5.56 19.69 -6.58
CA GLU A 203 6.37 20.89 -6.52
C GLU A 203 7.79 20.65 -7.05
N LYS A 204 8.43 19.53 -6.64
CA LYS A 204 9.77 19.15 -7.10
C LYS A 204 9.85 18.89 -8.60
N THR A 205 8.80 18.32 -9.19
CA THR A 205 8.70 18.04 -10.63
C THR A 205 8.35 19.27 -11.46
N GLY A 206 7.99 20.40 -10.82
CA GLY A 206 7.55 21.62 -11.51
C GLY A 206 6.10 21.55 -12.01
N PHE A 207 5.37 20.47 -11.71
CA PHE A 207 3.99 20.24 -12.15
C PHE A 207 3.03 21.36 -11.70
N ILE A 208 3.25 21.92 -10.49
CA ILE A 208 2.45 23.03 -9.99
C ILE A 208 2.57 24.27 -10.88
N ARG A 209 3.73 24.49 -11.50
CA ARG A 209 3.90 25.64 -12.44
C ARG A 209 3.21 25.39 -13.76
N LYS A 210 3.16 24.14 -14.23
CA LYS A 210 2.49 23.73 -15.46
C LYS A 210 0.96 23.90 -15.36
N ILE A 211 0.38 23.48 -14.24
CA ILE A 211 -1.06 23.53 -13.99
C ILE A 211 -1.55 24.90 -13.54
N GLY A 212 -0.70 25.67 -12.85
CA GLY A 212 -1.04 26.93 -12.18
C GLY A 212 -1.43 26.71 -10.72
N LYS A 213 -0.87 27.52 -9.82
CA LYS A 213 -1.11 27.41 -8.37
C LYS A 213 -2.57 27.62 -7.99
N GLU A 214 -3.29 28.42 -8.73
CA GLU A 214 -4.71 28.75 -8.55
C GLU A 214 -5.63 27.53 -8.75
N ASN A 215 -5.17 26.50 -9.44
CA ASN A 215 -5.90 25.27 -9.70
C ASN A 215 -5.67 24.20 -8.62
N PHE A 216 -4.87 24.49 -7.59
CA PHE A 216 -4.68 23.64 -6.40
C PHE A 216 -5.53 24.17 -5.24
N CYS A 217 -6.67 23.55 -5.02
CA CYS A 217 -7.67 23.99 -4.05
C CYS A 217 -7.59 23.18 -2.72
N LYS A 218 -7.78 23.87 -1.59
CA LYS A 218 -7.74 23.23 -0.25
C LYS A 218 -8.88 22.24 -0.02
N ASN A 219 -10.03 22.45 -0.64
CA ASN A 219 -11.22 21.62 -0.48
C ASN A 219 -12.03 21.55 -1.79
N ILE A 220 -12.97 20.62 -1.84
CA ILE A 220 -13.78 20.39 -3.02
C ILE A 220 -14.69 21.60 -3.34
N ALA A 221 -15.20 22.29 -2.31
CA ALA A 221 -16.05 23.47 -2.52
C ALA A 221 -15.27 24.61 -3.21
N ALA A 222 -14.02 24.84 -2.83
CA ALA A 222 -13.15 25.79 -3.49
C ALA A 222 -12.84 25.38 -4.94
N ALA A 223 -12.64 24.08 -5.20
CA ALA A 223 -12.40 23.56 -6.55
C ALA A 223 -13.63 23.73 -7.45
N LEU A 224 -14.83 23.47 -6.93
CA LEU A 224 -16.08 23.67 -7.66
C LEU A 224 -16.29 25.15 -7.99
N LYS A 225 -16.15 26.03 -7.01
CA LYS A 225 -16.25 27.49 -7.22
C LYS A 225 -15.24 27.98 -8.26
N ARG A 226 -14.02 27.41 -8.27
CA ARG A 226 -13.01 27.72 -9.30
C ARG A 226 -13.46 27.26 -10.67
N ALA A 227 -13.99 26.02 -10.79
CA ALA A 227 -14.48 25.48 -12.05
C ALA A 227 -15.66 26.30 -12.61
N GLU A 228 -16.61 26.68 -11.76
CA GLU A 228 -17.75 27.57 -12.15
C GLU A 228 -17.26 28.91 -12.67
N SER A 229 -16.31 29.54 -11.98
CA SER A 229 -15.75 30.85 -12.42
C SER A 229 -15.01 30.78 -13.77
N LEU A 230 -14.62 29.57 -14.22
CA LEU A 230 -14.01 29.38 -15.55
C LEU A 230 -15.03 29.13 -16.65
N LEU A 231 -16.23 28.67 -16.30
CA LEU A 231 -17.34 28.51 -17.25
C LEU A 231 -18.08 29.82 -17.57
N GLU A 232 -18.04 30.79 -16.63
CA GLU A 232 -18.66 32.12 -16.79
C GLU A 232 -17.82 33.08 -17.64
N LYS A 233 -16.58 32.70 -17.97
CA LYS A 233 -15.68 33.46 -18.86
C LYS A 233 -15.73 32.93 -20.29
#